data_c02081bdbdc3e0678c2f641529ed354d
#
_entry.id   c02081bdbdc3e0678c2f641529ed354d
#
_cell.length_a   1.000
_cell.length_b   1.000
_cell.length_c   1.000
_cell.angle_alpha   90.00
_cell.angle_beta   90.00
_cell.angle_gamma   90.00
#
_symmetry.space_group_name_H-M   'P 1'
#
loop_
_entity.id
_entity.type
_entity.pdbx_description
1 polymer ?
#
loop_
_entity_poly.entity_id
_entity_poly.type
_entity_poly.pdbx_seq_one_letter_code
_entity_poly.pdbx_strand_id
1 'polypeptide(L)'
;MRTLFGIGAIGETIEEIQRTLTAASFDTNGIDGWYGQNTANAVSAFQEASRLPVSGTMDDVSWQVLMQRPIPSVAERCLQLTAAFEGQGFGLAVGNFDGALLTWGIIGFTMISGELQKIVLAVNQSHPELVRQAFGGKSDELLTLMTETPKFQKQWADEHTLPNRALAEPWRSMFARFGSFPEVQQQQVKQVHNDYMTPAIKTATELGLPSELGLALSFDIHVQNGGIKGEAMAQIRKQFEPGMAESDLRMVVANAVADWADPAWREDVRRRKLTIATGKGIVHGHQYVLENWGLSAQEKAIPVLPMTSSD
;
A
#
# COMPACT_ATOMS: atom_id res chain seq x y z
N MET A 1 1.40 -13.97 -20.94
CA MET A 1 1.17 -12.57 -20.56
C MET A 1 0.53 -12.58 -19.19
N ARG A 2 1.07 -11.82 -18.29
CA ARG A 2 0.62 -11.75 -16.91
C ARG A 2 -0.16 -10.45 -16.71
N THR A 3 -1.36 -10.52 -16.19
CA THR A 3 -2.11 -9.34 -15.76
C THR A 3 -1.35 -8.63 -14.62
N LEU A 4 -1.14 -7.33 -14.75
CA LEU A 4 -0.59 -6.47 -13.71
C LEU A 4 -1.72 -5.64 -13.07
N PHE A 5 -2.61 -5.07 -13.91
CA PHE A 5 -3.78 -4.33 -13.46
C PHE A 5 -4.99 -4.61 -14.36
N GLY A 6 -6.17 -4.68 -13.76
CA GLY A 6 -7.42 -4.91 -14.44
C GLY A 6 -8.59 -4.26 -13.72
N ILE A 7 -9.81 -4.53 -14.18
CA ILE A 7 -11.04 -3.94 -13.63
C ILE A 7 -11.14 -4.15 -12.12
N GLY A 8 -11.35 -3.06 -11.39
CA GLY A 8 -11.44 -3.01 -9.94
C GLY A 8 -10.16 -2.59 -9.24
N ALA A 9 -9.00 -2.55 -9.93
CA ALA A 9 -7.79 -1.95 -9.38
C ALA A 9 -7.95 -0.44 -9.21
N ILE A 10 -7.42 0.11 -8.11
CA ILE A 10 -7.53 1.54 -7.78
C ILE A 10 -6.19 2.08 -7.27
N GLY A 11 -6.01 3.39 -7.35
CA GLY A 11 -4.89 4.11 -6.78
C GLY A 11 -4.01 4.84 -7.80
N GLU A 12 -2.92 5.42 -7.32
CA GLU A 12 -2.07 6.34 -8.10
C GLU A 12 -1.45 5.69 -9.35
N THR A 13 -1.11 4.39 -9.30
CA THR A 13 -0.62 3.68 -10.49
C THR A 13 -1.68 3.61 -11.59
N ILE A 14 -2.96 3.51 -11.21
CA ILE A 14 -4.05 3.53 -12.18
C ILE A 14 -4.21 4.92 -12.78
N GLU A 15 -4.12 5.98 -11.96
CA GLU A 15 -4.09 7.36 -12.48
C GLU A 15 -2.94 7.56 -13.48
N GLU A 16 -1.76 7.02 -13.19
CA GLU A 16 -0.60 7.13 -14.08
C GLU A 16 -0.85 6.40 -15.41
N ILE A 17 -1.42 5.19 -15.37
CA ILE A 17 -1.86 4.46 -16.57
C ILE A 17 -2.85 5.31 -17.38
N GLN A 18 -3.87 5.88 -16.71
CA GLN A 18 -4.87 6.72 -17.35
C GLN A 18 -4.26 7.98 -17.99
N ARG A 19 -3.35 8.66 -17.28
CA ARG A 19 -2.62 9.83 -17.83
C ARG A 19 -1.81 9.45 -19.06
N THR A 20 -1.09 8.32 -19.01
CA THR A 20 -0.24 7.87 -20.12
C THR A 20 -1.07 7.45 -21.33
N LEU A 21 -2.18 6.74 -21.14
CA LEU A 21 -3.13 6.40 -22.20
C LEU A 21 -3.71 7.67 -22.84
N THR A 22 -4.17 8.62 -22.03
CA THR A 22 -4.75 9.88 -22.51
C THR A 22 -3.71 10.70 -23.31
N ALA A 23 -2.48 10.78 -22.81
CA ALA A 23 -1.38 11.43 -23.53
C ALA A 23 -1.04 10.74 -24.86
N ALA A 24 -1.25 9.43 -24.95
CA ALA A 24 -1.10 8.65 -26.18
C ALA A 24 -2.39 8.65 -27.07
N SER A 25 -3.36 9.51 -26.77
CA SER A 25 -4.63 9.66 -27.48
C SER A 25 -5.63 8.48 -27.33
N PHE A 26 -5.49 7.70 -26.26
CA PHE A 26 -6.47 6.70 -25.86
C PHE A 26 -7.28 7.24 -24.66
N ASP A 27 -8.48 7.75 -24.94
CA ASP A 27 -9.31 8.42 -23.93
C ASP A 27 -9.83 7.44 -22.88
N THR A 28 -9.57 7.73 -21.61
CA THR A 28 -10.03 6.99 -20.44
C THR A 28 -11.30 7.59 -19.83
N ASN A 29 -11.83 8.66 -20.43
CA ASN A 29 -12.97 9.44 -19.91
C ASN A 29 -12.73 9.99 -18.49
N GLY A 30 -11.49 10.41 -18.23
CA GLY A 30 -11.04 10.98 -16.96
C GLY A 30 -9.85 10.25 -16.36
N ILE A 31 -9.24 10.90 -15.36
CA ILE A 31 -8.14 10.35 -14.56
C ILE A 31 -8.64 10.33 -13.12
N ASP A 32 -9.25 9.22 -12.74
CA ASP A 32 -9.94 9.04 -11.45
C ASP A 32 -9.28 7.98 -10.54
N GLY A 33 -8.19 7.36 -11.03
CA GLY A 33 -7.50 6.30 -10.32
C GLY A 33 -8.30 5.00 -10.18
N TRP A 34 -9.37 4.81 -10.95
CA TRP A 34 -10.15 3.58 -10.98
C TRP A 34 -10.01 2.87 -12.32
N TYR A 35 -9.53 1.65 -12.31
CA TYR A 35 -9.51 0.81 -13.49
C TYR A 35 -10.94 0.29 -13.76
N GLY A 36 -11.78 1.16 -14.32
CA GLY A 36 -13.14 0.84 -14.73
C GLY A 36 -13.22 0.37 -16.18
N GLN A 37 -14.45 0.26 -16.71
CA GLN A 37 -14.69 -0.17 -18.10
C GLN A 37 -14.08 0.81 -19.12
N ASN A 38 -14.08 2.12 -18.84
CA ASN A 38 -13.49 3.11 -19.73
C ASN A 38 -11.98 2.92 -19.85
N THR A 39 -11.29 2.69 -18.73
CA THR A 39 -9.85 2.38 -18.72
C THR A 39 -9.57 1.06 -19.46
N ALA A 40 -10.39 0.02 -19.25
CA ALA A 40 -10.26 -1.24 -19.97
C ALA A 40 -10.45 -1.08 -21.49
N ASN A 41 -11.40 -0.26 -21.91
CA ASN A 41 -11.62 0.05 -23.34
C ASN A 41 -10.45 0.82 -23.94
N ALA A 42 -9.89 1.81 -23.22
CA ALA A 42 -8.71 2.56 -23.66
C ALA A 42 -7.48 1.65 -23.78
N VAL A 43 -7.28 0.72 -22.82
CA VAL A 43 -6.22 -0.29 -22.91
C VAL A 43 -6.43 -1.21 -24.09
N SER A 44 -7.66 -1.66 -24.36
CA SER A 44 -7.98 -2.49 -25.55
C SER A 44 -7.63 -1.77 -26.84
N ALA A 45 -8.01 -0.50 -26.97
CA ALA A 45 -7.71 0.31 -28.15
C ALA A 45 -6.19 0.52 -28.31
N PHE A 46 -5.46 0.76 -27.22
CA PHE A 46 -4.02 0.85 -27.22
C PHE A 46 -3.37 -0.47 -27.66
N GLN A 47 -3.84 -1.61 -27.14
CA GLN A 47 -3.34 -2.95 -27.49
C GLN A 47 -3.54 -3.22 -28.98
N GLU A 48 -4.72 -2.93 -29.52
CA GLU A 48 -5.03 -3.08 -30.94
C GLU A 48 -4.11 -2.22 -31.82
N ALA A 49 -3.99 -0.92 -31.52
CA ALA A 49 -3.12 0.01 -32.23
C ALA A 49 -1.63 -0.40 -32.17
N SER A 50 -1.20 -1.00 -31.06
CA SER A 50 0.16 -1.49 -30.84
C SER A 50 0.39 -2.91 -31.35
N ARG A 51 -0.63 -3.54 -31.96
CA ARG A 51 -0.59 -4.95 -32.45
C ARG A 51 -0.27 -5.95 -31.33
N LEU A 52 -0.76 -5.68 -30.12
CA LEU A 52 -0.69 -6.58 -28.98
C LEU A 52 -1.98 -7.41 -28.89
N PRO A 53 -1.97 -8.55 -28.19
CA PRO A 53 -3.19 -9.28 -27.86
C PRO A 53 -4.17 -8.39 -27.08
N VAL A 54 -5.40 -8.28 -27.56
CA VAL A 54 -6.42 -7.40 -26.98
C VAL A 54 -7.11 -8.12 -25.83
N SER A 55 -6.84 -7.67 -24.60
CA SER A 55 -7.43 -8.21 -23.36
C SER A 55 -8.20 -7.19 -22.55
N GLY A 56 -7.90 -5.90 -22.73
CA GLY A 56 -8.42 -4.82 -21.90
C GLY A 56 -7.82 -4.79 -20.49
N THR A 57 -6.83 -5.64 -20.21
CA THR A 57 -6.05 -5.61 -18.96
C THR A 57 -4.65 -5.06 -19.24
N MET A 58 -4.08 -4.32 -18.30
CA MET A 58 -2.69 -3.91 -18.35
C MET A 58 -1.83 -5.12 -17.97
N ASP A 59 -1.39 -5.88 -18.97
CA ASP A 59 -0.47 -6.99 -18.79
C ASP A 59 1.01 -6.53 -18.86
N ASP A 60 1.93 -7.46 -18.62
CA ASP A 60 3.38 -7.23 -18.61
C ASP A 60 3.90 -6.65 -19.93
N VAL A 61 3.38 -7.11 -21.07
CA VAL A 61 3.78 -6.63 -22.41
C VAL A 61 3.20 -5.24 -22.66
N SER A 62 1.91 -5.05 -22.40
CA SER A 62 1.23 -3.74 -22.53
C SER A 62 1.88 -2.69 -21.65
N TRP A 63 2.29 -3.06 -20.42
CA TRP A 63 3.02 -2.19 -19.51
C TRP A 63 4.35 -1.71 -20.11
N GLN A 64 5.17 -2.65 -20.61
CA GLN A 64 6.48 -2.29 -21.18
C GLN A 64 6.36 -1.35 -22.37
N VAL A 65 5.36 -1.57 -23.24
CA VAL A 65 5.16 -0.74 -24.43
C VAL A 65 4.60 0.63 -24.09
N LEU A 66 3.60 0.70 -23.17
CA LEU A 66 2.92 1.96 -22.81
C LEU A 66 3.77 2.79 -21.85
N MET A 67 4.20 2.18 -20.74
CA MET A 67 4.82 2.89 -19.62
C MET A 67 6.33 3.11 -19.82
N GLN A 68 6.97 2.33 -20.68
CA GLN A 68 8.41 2.39 -20.98
C GLN A 68 9.32 2.38 -19.74
N ARG A 69 8.91 1.65 -18.72
CA ARG A 69 9.62 1.51 -17.44
C ARG A 69 9.52 0.07 -16.92
N PRO A 70 10.33 -0.31 -15.92
CA PRO A 70 10.26 -1.65 -15.32
C PRO A 70 8.86 -2.00 -14.84
N ILE A 71 8.53 -3.29 -14.95
CA ILE A 71 7.28 -3.84 -14.40
C ILE A 71 7.32 -3.69 -12.88
N PRO A 72 6.23 -3.23 -12.23
CA PRO A 72 6.16 -3.13 -10.77
C PRO A 72 6.49 -4.47 -10.12
N SER A 73 7.44 -4.46 -9.20
CA SER A 73 7.82 -5.63 -8.41
C SER A 73 6.64 -6.16 -7.59
N VAL A 74 6.75 -7.39 -7.10
CA VAL A 74 5.74 -7.94 -6.17
C VAL A 74 5.56 -7.04 -4.94
N ALA A 75 6.67 -6.52 -4.41
CA ALA A 75 6.64 -5.61 -3.26
C ALA A 75 5.85 -4.32 -3.55
N GLU A 76 6.03 -3.72 -4.71
CA GLU A 76 5.28 -2.54 -5.12
C GLU A 76 3.80 -2.85 -5.32
N ARG A 77 3.45 -4.02 -5.89
CA ARG A 77 2.05 -4.43 -6.04
C ARG A 77 1.38 -4.72 -4.69
N CYS A 78 2.09 -5.33 -3.73
CA CYS A 78 1.62 -5.48 -2.35
C CYS A 78 1.37 -4.12 -1.69
N LEU A 79 2.29 -3.17 -1.85
CA LEU A 79 2.13 -1.81 -1.34
C LEU A 79 0.89 -1.12 -1.92
N GLN A 80 0.69 -1.20 -3.23
CA GLN A 80 -0.46 -0.59 -3.89
C GLN A 80 -1.80 -1.17 -3.41
N LEU A 81 -1.88 -2.50 -3.24
CA LEU A 81 -3.06 -3.16 -2.69
C LEU A 81 -3.34 -2.68 -1.26
N THR A 82 -2.33 -2.66 -0.40
CA THR A 82 -2.49 -2.21 0.99
C THR A 82 -2.86 -0.73 1.06
N ALA A 83 -2.25 0.13 0.25
CA ALA A 83 -2.61 1.55 0.14
C ALA A 83 -4.07 1.75 -0.28
N ALA A 84 -4.58 0.92 -1.19
CA ALA A 84 -5.98 0.94 -1.60
C ALA A 84 -6.94 0.58 -0.45
N PHE A 85 -6.58 -0.35 0.43
CA PHE A 85 -7.36 -0.65 1.62
C PHE A 85 -7.37 0.49 2.63
N GLU A 86 -6.24 1.20 2.78
CA GLU A 86 -6.13 2.36 3.67
C GLU A 86 -6.79 3.63 3.09
N GLY A 87 -7.17 3.62 1.80
CA GLY A 87 -7.63 4.81 1.10
C GLY A 87 -6.56 5.91 1.02
N GLN A 88 -5.28 5.52 1.03
CA GLN A 88 -4.14 6.42 1.12
C GLN A 88 -3.48 6.65 -0.25
N GLY A 89 -2.82 7.79 -0.37
CA GLY A 89 -1.96 8.16 -1.50
C GLY A 89 -0.73 8.89 -0.99
N PHE A 90 0.31 9.06 -1.83
CA PHE A 90 1.57 9.67 -1.40
C PHE A 90 1.43 11.07 -0.79
N GLY A 91 0.40 11.81 -1.17
CA GLY A 91 0.17 13.18 -0.70
C GLY A 91 -0.92 13.32 0.37
N LEU A 92 -1.70 12.26 0.66
CA LEU A 92 -2.82 12.38 1.60
C LEU A 92 -2.34 12.66 3.02
N ALA A 93 -2.88 13.72 3.65
CA ALA A 93 -2.58 14.09 5.02
C ALA A 93 -3.88 14.21 5.83
N VAL A 94 -3.90 13.60 7.00
CA VAL A 94 -5.03 13.56 7.94
C VAL A 94 -4.56 14.05 9.31
N GLY A 95 -5.39 14.87 9.96
CA GLY A 95 -5.08 15.42 11.29
C GLY A 95 -5.23 14.42 12.42
N ASN A 96 -5.06 14.89 13.65
CA ASN A 96 -5.13 14.07 14.86
C ASN A 96 -6.58 13.71 15.21
N PHE A 97 -6.97 12.44 15.02
CA PHE A 97 -8.30 11.96 15.38
C PHE A 97 -8.29 10.68 16.24
N ASP A 98 -7.16 9.97 16.24
CA ASP A 98 -6.98 8.68 16.91
C ASP A 98 -5.72 8.63 17.80
N GLY A 99 -5.06 9.77 17.95
CA GLY A 99 -3.79 9.88 18.68
C GLY A 99 -2.55 9.72 17.84
N ALA A 100 -2.68 9.51 16.52
CA ALA A 100 -1.55 9.41 15.59
C ALA A 100 -0.83 10.75 15.37
N LEU A 101 -1.39 11.86 15.86
CA LEU A 101 -1.00 13.27 15.72
C LEU A 101 -1.19 13.81 14.30
N LEU A 102 -0.44 13.31 13.35
CA LEU A 102 -0.55 13.57 11.93
C LEU A 102 -0.25 12.27 11.20
N THR A 103 -1.11 11.92 10.27
CA THR A 103 -0.94 10.77 9.37
C THR A 103 -0.73 11.28 7.95
N TRP A 104 0.29 10.79 7.23
CA TRP A 104 0.59 11.22 5.87
C TRP A 104 1.22 10.10 5.04
N GLY A 105 0.93 10.09 3.73
CA GLY A 105 1.60 9.27 2.74
C GLY A 105 0.93 7.93 2.46
N ILE A 106 1.58 7.14 1.58
CA ILE A 106 1.03 5.98 0.86
C ILE A 106 0.44 4.86 1.76
N ILE A 107 0.90 4.71 2.98
CA ILE A 107 0.35 3.75 3.96
C ILE A 107 -0.05 4.43 5.27
N GLY A 108 -0.10 5.77 5.29
CA GLY A 108 -0.43 6.52 6.48
C GLY A 108 0.67 6.52 7.55
N PHE A 109 1.88 6.98 7.20
CA PHE A 109 2.95 7.18 8.18
C PHE A 109 2.54 8.16 9.26
N THR A 110 2.72 7.79 10.52
CA THR A 110 2.26 8.59 11.64
C THR A 110 3.38 9.41 12.28
N MET A 111 3.03 10.59 12.79
CA MET A 111 3.97 11.40 13.55
C MET A 111 4.27 10.77 14.90
N ILE A 112 3.30 10.11 15.54
CA ILE A 112 3.50 9.48 16.85
C ILE A 112 4.53 8.34 16.80
N SER A 113 4.61 7.60 15.69
CA SER A 113 5.60 6.51 15.49
C SER A 113 6.98 7.03 15.11
N GLY A 114 7.10 8.31 14.73
CA GLY A 114 8.33 8.89 14.21
C GLY A 114 8.63 8.57 12.74
N GLU A 115 7.77 7.88 12.04
CA GLU A 115 7.97 7.50 10.63
C GLU A 115 7.90 8.70 9.70
N LEU A 116 6.93 9.58 9.93
CA LEU A 116 6.78 10.81 9.17
C LEU A 116 8.02 11.69 9.30
N GLN A 117 8.57 11.83 10.53
CA GLN A 117 9.80 12.57 10.78
C GLN A 117 10.98 12.00 10.02
N LYS A 118 11.15 10.66 10.01
CA LYS A 118 12.24 10.00 9.27
C LYS A 118 12.18 10.34 7.78
N ILE A 119 11.00 10.32 7.18
CA ILE A 119 10.83 10.61 5.74
C ILE A 119 11.14 12.09 5.45
N VAL A 120 10.52 13.00 6.19
CA VAL A 120 10.71 14.46 5.97
C VAL A 120 12.17 14.87 6.15
N LEU A 121 12.82 14.37 7.21
CA LEU A 121 14.22 14.71 7.51
C LEU A 121 15.18 14.07 6.48
N ALA A 122 14.92 12.85 6.03
CA ALA A 122 15.72 12.20 4.97
C ALA A 122 15.62 12.95 3.64
N VAL A 123 14.41 13.40 3.25
CA VAL A 123 14.22 14.23 2.06
C VAL A 123 14.92 15.58 2.24
N ASN A 124 14.78 16.22 3.40
CA ASN A 124 15.46 17.49 3.64
C ASN A 124 16.99 17.38 3.57
N GLN A 125 17.55 16.24 3.98
CA GLN A 125 18.98 15.99 3.89
C GLN A 125 19.47 15.84 2.43
N SER A 126 18.69 15.14 1.60
CA SER A 126 19.09 14.82 0.22
C SER A 126 18.58 15.85 -0.81
N HIS A 127 17.40 16.42 -0.59
CA HIS A 127 16.66 17.30 -1.50
C HIS A 127 15.99 18.47 -0.75
N PRO A 128 16.75 19.35 -0.06
CA PRO A 128 16.18 20.45 0.75
C PRO A 128 15.36 21.44 -0.08
N GLU A 129 15.61 21.51 -1.38
CA GLU A 129 14.83 22.33 -2.32
C GLU A 129 13.38 21.88 -2.43
N LEU A 130 13.08 20.57 -2.33
CA LEU A 130 11.73 20.03 -2.43
C LEU A 130 10.90 20.42 -1.19
N VAL A 131 11.51 20.42 -0.01
CA VAL A 131 10.88 20.93 1.22
C VAL A 131 10.51 22.40 1.04
N ARG A 132 11.45 23.23 0.55
CA ARG A 132 11.18 24.66 0.29
C ARG A 132 10.12 24.86 -0.79
N GLN A 133 10.11 24.06 -1.85
CA GLN A 133 9.11 24.13 -2.91
C GLN A 133 7.70 23.79 -2.40
N ALA A 134 7.58 22.77 -1.55
CA ALA A 134 6.29 22.34 -1.02
C ALA A 134 5.76 23.27 0.06
N PHE A 135 6.60 23.66 1.02
CA PHE A 135 6.18 24.34 2.24
C PHE A 135 6.48 25.86 2.25
N GLY A 136 7.30 26.34 1.32
CA GLY A 136 7.58 27.78 1.20
C GLY A 136 8.07 28.39 2.52
N GLY A 137 7.41 29.47 2.95
CA GLY A 137 7.73 30.17 4.21
C GLY A 137 7.45 29.35 5.49
N LYS A 138 6.83 28.16 5.36
CA LYS A 138 6.59 27.25 6.49
C LYS A 138 7.59 26.10 6.60
N SER A 139 8.66 26.11 5.77
CA SER A 139 9.68 25.07 5.78
C SER A 139 10.38 24.93 7.13
N ASP A 140 10.76 26.06 7.75
CA ASP A 140 11.43 26.04 9.05
C ASP A 140 10.50 25.59 10.18
N GLU A 141 9.21 25.96 10.11
CA GLU A 141 8.18 25.49 11.04
C GLU A 141 8.00 23.97 10.92
N LEU A 142 7.95 23.43 9.70
CA LEU A 142 7.90 21.98 9.47
C LEU A 142 9.11 21.26 10.07
N LEU A 143 10.32 21.73 9.77
CA LEU A 143 11.56 21.08 10.24
C LEU A 143 11.67 21.13 11.77
N THR A 144 11.26 22.24 12.37
CA THR A 144 11.14 22.38 13.82
C THR A 144 10.14 21.35 14.37
N LEU A 145 8.95 21.26 13.78
CA LEU A 145 7.93 20.28 14.17
C LEU A 145 8.45 18.84 14.12
N MET A 146 9.26 18.49 13.10
CA MET A 146 9.82 17.12 12.96
C MET A 146 10.84 16.75 14.04
N THR A 147 11.43 17.74 14.73
CA THR A 147 12.49 17.53 15.73
C THR A 147 12.06 17.88 17.15
N GLU A 148 10.89 18.48 17.32
CA GLU A 148 10.36 18.90 18.61
C GLU A 148 9.83 17.73 19.46
N THR A 149 9.57 18.02 20.73
CA THR A 149 9.07 17.05 21.70
C THR A 149 7.68 16.53 21.33
N PRO A 150 7.30 15.29 21.73
CA PRO A 150 5.96 14.75 21.49
C PRO A 150 4.83 15.64 22.03
N LYS A 151 5.08 16.39 23.10
CA LYS A 151 4.11 17.34 23.66
C LYS A 151 3.86 18.49 22.70
N PHE A 152 4.91 19.06 22.11
CA PHE A 152 4.80 20.15 21.13
C PHE A 152 4.11 19.63 19.86
N GLN A 153 4.52 18.48 19.36
CA GLN A 153 3.91 17.82 18.19
C GLN A 153 2.42 17.59 18.38
N LYS A 154 2.01 17.14 19.59
CA LYS A 154 0.59 16.96 19.91
C LYS A 154 -0.17 18.28 19.92
N GLN A 155 0.38 19.30 20.56
CA GLN A 155 -0.27 20.62 20.59
C GLN A 155 -0.45 21.15 19.15
N TRP A 156 0.59 21.12 18.35
CA TRP A 156 0.54 21.54 16.96
C TRP A 156 -0.51 20.77 16.15
N ALA A 157 -0.55 19.44 16.30
CA ALA A 157 -1.52 18.60 15.61
C ALA A 157 -2.97 18.91 16.01
N ASP A 158 -3.22 19.12 17.31
CA ASP A 158 -4.56 19.49 17.81
C ASP A 158 -5.00 20.87 17.28
N GLU A 159 -4.09 21.84 17.19
CA GLU A 159 -4.36 23.18 16.66
C GLU A 159 -4.63 23.19 15.14
N HIS A 160 -4.08 22.21 14.40
CA HIS A 160 -4.20 22.12 12.95
C HIS A 160 -5.16 21.02 12.46
N THR A 161 -5.88 20.38 13.36
CA THR A 161 -6.91 19.38 13.01
C THR A 161 -8.29 20.02 13.03
N LEU A 162 -9.00 19.93 11.93
CA LEU A 162 -10.37 20.41 11.80
C LEU A 162 -11.38 19.44 12.44
N PRO A 163 -12.61 19.89 12.77
CA PRO A 163 -13.66 19.02 13.36
C PRO A 163 -14.00 17.78 12.51
N ASN A 164 -13.82 17.86 11.20
CA ASN A 164 -14.00 16.74 10.27
C ASN A 164 -12.75 15.84 10.14
N ARG A 165 -11.78 15.97 11.06
CA ARG A 165 -10.51 15.23 11.10
C ARG A 165 -9.49 15.57 10.02
N ALA A 166 -9.84 16.46 9.09
CA ALA A 166 -8.90 16.91 8.05
C ALA A 166 -7.79 17.78 8.65
N LEU A 167 -6.62 17.71 8.06
CA LEU A 167 -5.55 18.67 8.31
C LEU A 167 -5.95 20.03 7.74
N ALA A 168 -5.76 21.11 8.52
CA ALA A 168 -6.10 22.46 8.10
C ALA A 168 -5.20 22.96 6.95
N GLU A 169 -5.76 23.88 6.13
CA GLU A 169 -4.95 24.60 5.14
C GLU A 169 -4.04 25.65 5.84
N PRO A 170 -2.88 25.95 5.30
CA PRO A 170 -2.34 25.46 4.03
C PRO A 170 -1.59 24.11 4.13
N TRP A 171 -1.48 23.52 5.32
CA TRP A 171 -0.69 22.32 5.56
C TRP A 171 -1.12 21.13 4.71
N ARG A 172 -2.43 20.93 4.58
CA ARG A 172 -2.96 19.84 3.75
C ARG A 172 -2.47 19.93 2.31
N SER A 173 -2.60 21.11 1.69
CA SER A 173 -2.14 21.35 0.32
C SER A 173 -0.61 21.23 0.20
N MET A 174 0.14 21.67 1.23
CA MET A 174 1.59 21.56 1.26
C MET A 174 2.06 20.11 1.33
N PHE A 175 1.46 19.28 2.18
CA PHE A 175 1.75 17.86 2.25
C PHE A 175 1.33 17.10 0.97
N ALA A 176 0.20 17.47 0.37
CA ALA A 176 -0.21 16.94 -0.92
C ALA A 176 0.83 17.23 -2.02
N ARG A 177 1.29 18.47 -2.09
CA ARG A 177 2.36 18.89 -3.01
C ARG A 177 3.68 18.18 -2.71
N PHE A 178 4.05 18.02 -1.44
CA PHE A 178 5.27 17.33 -1.05
C PHE A 178 5.25 15.87 -1.50
N GLY A 179 4.12 15.15 -1.28
CA GLY A 179 3.93 13.77 -1.74
C GLY A 179 3.85 13.61 -3.27
N SER A 180 3.69 14.69 -4.04
CA SER A 180 3.68 14.61 -5.50
C SER A 180 5.07 14.56 -6.14
N PHE A 181 6.15 14.85 -5.39
CA PHE A 181 7.50 14.78 -5.93
C PHE A 181 8.01 13.34 -6.01
N PRO A 182 8.58 12.90 -7.15
CA PRO A 182 9.06 11.52 -7.32
C PRO A 182 10.09 11.09 -6.27
N GLU A 183 10.98 11.98 -5.85
CA GLU A 183 12.02 11.71 -4.86
C GLU A 183 11.42 11.48 -3.46
N VAL A 184 10.34 12.20 -3.14
CA VAL A 184 9.58 12.03 -1.90
C VAL A 184 8.83 10.70 -1.91
N GLN A 185 8.22 10.33 -3.04
CA GLN A 185 7.57 9.02 -3.21
C GLN A 185 8.60 7.88 -3.07
N GLN A 186 9.77 8.01 -3.69
CA GLN A 186 10.85 7.03 -3.55
C GLN A 186 11.29 6.88 -2.09
N GLN A 187 11.39 7.98 -1.34
CA GLN A 187 11.73 7.92 0.08
C GLN A 187 10.64 7.26 0.91
N GLN A 188 9.36 7.49 0.61
CA GLN A 188 8.24 6.77 1.23
C GLN A 188 8.31 5.27 0.94
N VAL A 189 8.51 4.87 -0.32
CA VAL A 189 8.66 3.45 -0.72
C VAL A 189 9.85 2.80 -0.03
N LYS A 190 10.98 3.51 0.08
CA LYS A 190 12.16 3.03 0.82
C LYS A 190 11.85 2.79 2.29
N GLN A 191 11.11 3.69 2.93
CA GLN A 191 10.67 3.53 4.32
C GLN A 191 9.75 2.33 4.48
N VAL A 192 8.77 2.16 3.58
CA VAL A 192 7.89 0.98 3.54
C VAL A 192 8.70 -0.31 3.42
N HIS A 193 9.68 -0.33 2.53
CA HIS A 193 10.50 -1.52 2.33
C HIS A 193 11.25 -1.90 3.61
N ASN A 194 11.84 -0.94 4.28
CA ASN A 194 12.64 -1.19 5.48
C ASN A 194 11.77 -1.61 6.68
N ASP A 195 10.70 -0.87 6.95
CA ASP A 195 9.93 -1.01 8.19
C ASP A 195 8.84 -2.09 8.09
N TYR A 196 8.38 -2.42 6.88
CA TYR A 196 7.22 -3.32 6.68
C TYR A 196 7.49 -4.50 5.73
N MET A 197 8.11 -4.26 4.57
CA MET A 197 8.33 -5.33 3.60
C MET A 197 9.40 -6.32 4.05
N THR A 198 10.50 -5.84 4.61
CA THR A 198 11.58 -6.71 5.12
C THR A 198 11.07 -7.64 6.23
N PRO A 199 10.36 -7.18 7.28
CA PRO A 199 9.78 -8.10 8.27
C PRO A 199 8.66 -8.97 7.68
N ALA A 200 7.91 -8.51 6.68
CA ALA A 200 6.88 -9.32 6.02
C ALA A 200 7.48 -10.50 5.26
N ILE A 201 8.57 -10.30 4.53
CA ILE A 201 9.31 -11.37 3.86
C ILE A 201 9.78 -12.42 4.87
N LYS A 202 10.32 -11.97 6.01
CA LYS A 202 10.73 -12.86 7.09
C LYS A 202 9.55 -13.69 7.60
N THR A 203 8.44 -13.05 7.94
CA THR A 203 7.22 -13.71 8.42
C THR A 203 6.68 -14.70 7.39
N ALA A 204 6.59 -14.31 6.11
CA ALA A 204 6.12 -15.20 5.05
C ALA A 204 7.04 -16.43 4.87
N THR A 205 8.38 -16.22 4.99
CA THR A 205 9.37 -17.30 4.94
C THR A 205 9.20 -18.26 6.12
N GLU A 206 9.12 -17.74 7.34
CA GLU A 206 8.99 -18.52 8.57
C GLU A 206 7.69 -19.34 8.61
N LEU A 207 6.60 -18.80 8.04
CA LEU A 207 5.31 -19.49 7.97
C LEU A 207 5.18 -20.43 6.76
N GLY A 208 6.12 -20.43 5.82
CA GLY A 208 5.99 -21.23 4.61
C GLY A 208 4.90 -20.73 3.64
N LEU A 209 4.81 -19.41 3.45
CA LEU A 209 3.87 -18.73 2.56
C LEU A 209 4.61 -18.16 1.33
N PRO A 210 5.09 -19.00 0.39
CA PRO A 210 5.98 -18.56 -0.69
C PRO A 210 5.28 -17.83 -1.83
N SER A 211 3.95 -17.88 -1.93
CA SER A 211 3.23 -17.24 -3.03
C SER A 211 3.17 -15.71 -2.89
N GLU A 212 2.82 -15.03 -3.97
CA GLU A 212 2.59 -13.58 -3.93
C GLU A 212 1.44 -13.20 -3.00
N LEU A 213 0.39 -14.04 -2.89
CA LEU A 213 -0.67 -13.84 -1.91
C LEU A 213 -0.18 -14.03 -0.48
N GLY A 214 0.74 -14.97 -0.25
CA GLY A 214 1.38 -15.18 1.05
C GLY A 214 2.21 -13.97 1.49
N LEU A 215 3.00 -13.41 0.58
CA LEU A 215 3.75 -12.18 0.83
C LEU A 215 2.82 -10.99 1.04
N ALA A 216 1.79 -10.82 0.21
CA ALA A 216 0.82 -9.74 0.36
C ALA A 216 0.08 -9.81 1.70
N LEU A 217 -0.32 -11.01 2.15
CA LEU A 217 -0.94 -11.22 3.46
C LEU A 217 0.02 -10.82 4.59
N SER A 218 1.27 -11.29 4.54
CA SER A 218 2.28 -10.97 5.54
C SER A 218 2.58 -9.47 5.58
N PHE A 219 2.70 -8.83 4.42
CA PHE A 219 2.92 -7.38 4.32
C PHE A 219 1.76 -6.58 4.93
N ASP A 220 0.54 -6.92 4.57
CA ASP A 220 -0.65 -6.24 5.08
C ASP A 220 -0.84 -6.45 6.60
N ILE A 221 -0.43 -7.60 7.15
CA ILE A 221 -0.38 -7.85 8.60
C ILE A 221 0.63 -6.92 9.27
N HIS A 222 1.81 -6.73 8.70
CA HIS A 222 2.80 -5.81 9.28
C HIS A 222 2.32 -4.36 9.24
N VAL A 223 1.71 -3.91 8.15
CA VAL A 223 1.19 -2.54 8.03
C VAL A 223 0.02 -2.30 9.00
N GLN A 224 -1.02 -3.13 8.95
CA GLN A 224 -2.25 -2.87 9.72
C GLN A 224 -2.15 -3.31 11.19
N ASN A 225 -1.41 -4.38 11.49
CA ASN A 225 -1.42 -5.02 12.81
C ASN A 225 -0.08 -4.91 13.55
N GLY A 226 0.97 -4.36 12.91
CA GLY A 226 2.33 -4.32 13.48
C GLY A 226 3.00 -5.69 13.57
N GLY A 227 2.53 -6.67 12.77
CA GLY A 227 2.99 -8.04 12.77
C GLY A 227 2.03 -9.02 13.44
N ILE A 228 2.44 -10.28 13.58
CA ILE A 228 1.65 -11.34 14.20
C ILE A 228 1.91 -11.36 15.71
N LYS A 229 0.88 -11.14 16.51
CA LYS A 229 0.96 -11.22 17.98
C LYS A 229 1.27 -12.64 18.44
N GLY A 230 1.87 -12.78 19.62
CA GLY A 230 2.28 -14.08 20.18
C GLY A 230 1.14 -15.08 20.29
N GLU A 231 -0.03 -14.62 20.71
CA GLU A 231 -1.25 -15.43 20.83
C GLU A 231 -1.76 -15.91 19.46
N ALA A 232 -1.75 -15.03 18.46
CA ALA A 232 -2.10 -15.40 17.09
C ALA A 232 -1.09 -16.41 16.51
N MET A 233 0.21 -16.24 16.78
CA MET A 233 1.24 -17.18 16.38
C MET A 233 1.06 -18.54 17.06
N ALA A 234 0.73 -18.57 18.34
CA ALA A 234 0.41 -19.82 19.06
C ALA A 234 -0.80 -20.53 18.46
N GLN A 235 -1.84 -19.78 18.08
CA GLN A 235 -3.02 -20.33 17.39
C GLN A 235 -2.66 -20.89 16.02
N ILE A 236 -1.85 -20.20 15.22
CA ILE A 236 -1.38 -20.67 13.91
C ILE A 236 -0.62 -21.99 14.07
N ARG A 237 0.35 -22.07 15.00
CA ARG A 237 1.11 -23.30 15.25
C ARG A 237 0.24 -24.47 15.67
N LYS A 238 -0.80 -24.24 16.49
CA LYS A 238 -1.76 -25.27 16.92
C LYS A 238 -2.61 -25.81 15.80
N GLN A 239 -2.91 -24.98 14.79
CA GLN A 239 -3.75 -25.36 13.63
C GLN A 239 -2.93 -25.84 12.43
N PHE A 240 -1.62 -25.65 12.47
CA PHE A 240 -0.72 -26.10 11.41
C PHE A 240 -0.61 -27.62 11.41
N GLU A 241 -0.78 -28.21 10.22
CA GLU A 241 -0.56 -29.64 9.99
C GLU A 241 0.52 -29.81 8.91
N PRO A 242 1.49 -30.76 9.10
CA PRO A 242 2.48 -31.07 8.08
C PRO A 242 1.79 -31.48 6.77
N GLY A 243 2.16 -30.82 5.67
CA GLY A 243 1.53 -31.06 4.36
C GLY A 243 0.28 -30.22 4.08
N MET A 244 -0.11 -29.32 5.00
CA MET A 244 -1.19 -28.37 4.76
C MET A 244 -0.91 -27.55 3.48
N ALA A 245 -1.93 -27.39 2.63
CA ALA A 245 -1.80 -26.53 1.45
C ALA A 245 -1.60 -25.07 1.87
N GLU A 246 -0.79 -24.33 1.11
CA GLU A 246 -0.55 -22.91 1.41
C GLU A 246 -1.85 -22.09 1.45
N SER A 247 -2.84 -22.42 0.60
CA SER A 247 -4.16 -21.78 0.62
C SER A 247 -4.85 -21.88 1.98
N ASP A 248 -4.78 -23.05 2.60
CA ASP A 248 -5.40 -23.32 3.90
C ASP A 248 -4.60 -22.63 5.01
N LEU A 249 -3.26 -22.66 4.92
CA LEU A 249 -2.39 -21.96 5.86
C LEU A 249 -2.62 -20.45 5.81
N ARG A 250 -2.78 -19.84 4.63
CA ARG A 250 -3.14 -18.42 4.52
C ARG A 250 -4.45 -18.11 5.23
N MET A 251 -5.47 -18.97 5.12
CA MET A 251 -6.74 -18.79 5.83
C MET A 251 -6.58 -18.95 7.35
N VAL A 252 -5.78 -19.89 7.81
CA VAL A 252 -5.43 -20.06 9.23
C VAL A 252 -4.77 -18.80 9.77
N VAL A 253 -3.77 -18.27 9.07
CA VAL A 253 -3.06 -17.04 9.44
C VAL A 253 -4.02 -15.84 9.48
N ALA A 254 -4.84 -15.66 8.44
CA ALA A 254 -5.80 -14.56 8.35
C ALA A 254 -6.80 -14.56 9.53
N ASN A 255 -7.35 -15.74 9.86
CA ASN A 255 -8.28 -15.87 10.97
C ASN A 255 -7.61 -15.66 12.33
N ALA A 256 -6.44 -16.27 12.56
CA ALA A 256 -5.72 -16.11 13.82
C ALA A 256 -5.34 -14.64 14.09
N VAL A 257 -4.86 -13.91 13.08
CA VAL A 257 -4.56 -12.48 13.22
C VAL A 257 -5.82 -11.69 13.56
N ALA A 258 -6.95 -11.99 12.92
CA ALA A 258 -8.22 -11.32 13.21
C ALA A 258 -8.77 -11.67 14.61
N ASP A 259 -8.67 -12.92 15.06
CA ASP A 259 -9.14 -13.36 16.38
C ASP A 259 -8.46 -12.58 17.53
N TRP A 260 -7.20 -12.20 17.34
CA TRP A 260 -6.38 -11.48 18.31
C TRP A 260 -6.23 -9.98 18.01
N ALA A 261 -6.98 -9.46 17.03
CA ALA A 261 -7.12 -8.02 16.81
C ALA A 261 -8.01 -7.37 17.86
N ASP A 262 -7.94 -6.03 17.94
CA ASP A 262 -8.87 -5.27 18.77
C ASP A 262 -10.32 -5.65 18.43
N PRO A 263 -11.16 -5.97 19.44
CA PRO A 263 -12.55 -6.36 19.22
C PRO A 263 -13.36 -5.39 18.36
N ALA A 264 -13.07 -4.09 18.45
CA ALA A 264 -13.74 -3.06 17.67
C ALA A 264 -13.46 -3.16 16.16
N TRP A 265 -12.30 -3.71 15.77
CA TRP A 265 -11.84 -3.80 14.38
C TRP A 265 -11.74 -5.23 13.86
N ARG A 266 -12.04 -6.22 14.69
CA ARG A 266 -11.83 -7.65 14.39
C ARG A 266 -12.41 -8.10 13.06
N GLU A 267 -13.65 -7.73 12.78
CA GLU A 267 -14.33 -8.15 11.56
C GLU A 267 -13.80 -7.42 10.32
N ASP A 268 -13.36 -6.18 10.47
CA ASP A 268 -12.67 -5.46 9.40
C ASP A 268 -11.34 -6.13 9.07
N VAL A 269 -10.51 -6.40 10.08
CA VAL A 269 -9.26 -7.15 9.93
C VAL A 269 -9.52 -8.50 9.28
N ARG A 270 -10.53 -9.25 9.73
CA ARG A 270 -10.87 -10.57 9.17
C ARG A 270 -11.20 -10.49 7.68
N ARG A 271 -12.10 -9.60 7.29
CA ARG A 271 -12.51 -9.44 5.89
C ARG A 271 -11.32 -9.09 5.00
N ARG A 272 -10.49 -8.15 5.44
CA ARG A 272 -9.31 -7.71 4.71
C ARG A 272 -8.29 -8.84 4.57
N LYS A 273 -7.91 -9.52 5.66
CA LYS A 273 -6.95 -10.64 5.62
C LYS A 273 -7.47 -11.83 4.80
N LEU A 274 -8.75 -12.19 4.93
CA LEU A 274 -9.33 -13.27 4.13
C LEU A 274 -9.41 -12.91 2.64
N THR A 275 -9.69 -11.64 2.29
CA THR A 275 -9.64 -11.19 0.90
C THR A 275 -8.26 -11.44 0.29
N ILE A 276 -7.19 -11.13 1.03
CA ILE A 276 -5.82 -11.40 0.55
C ILE A 276 -5.53 -12.91 0.53
N ALA A 277 -5.88 -13.63 1.59
CA ALA A 277 -5.61 -15.06 1.72
C ALA A 277 -6.26 -15.89 0.59
N THR A 278 -7.46 -15.50 0.15
CA THR A 278 -8.23 -16.20 -0.89
C THR A 278 -8.04 -15.62 -2.29
N GLY A 279 -7.45 -14.42 -2.39
CA GLY A 279 -7.27 -13.68 -3.65
C GLY A 279 -8.50 -12.91 -4.11
N LYS A 280 -9.61 -12.93 -3.37
CA LYS A 280 -10.84 -12.18 -3.70
C LYS A 280 -11.70 -11.91 -2.48
N GLY A 281 -12.43 -10.80 -2.48
CA GLY A 281 -13.36 -10.47 -1.39
C GLY A 281 -13.91 -9.06 -1.49
N ILE A 282 -14.56 -8.61 -0.41
CA ILE A 282 -15.11 -7.26 -0.28
C ILE A 282 -14.50 -6.61 0.95
N VAL A 283 -13.85 -5.46 0.77
CA VAL A 283 -13.26 -4.65 1.83
C VAL A 283 -13.80 -3.22 1.69
N HIS A 284 -14.34 -2.65 2.77
CA HIS A 284 -14.94 -1.31 2.79
C HIS A 284 -15.97 -1.05 1.67
N GLY A 285 -16.72 -2.10 1.28
CA GLY A 285 -17.73 -2.03 0.22
C GLY A 285 -17.21 -2.17 -1.20
N HIS A 286 -15.90 -2.23 -1.42
CA HIS A 286 -15.27 -2.46 -2.73
C HIS A 286 -14.94 -3.93 -2.94
N GLN A 287 -15.19 -4.43 -4.16
CA GLN A 287 -14.82 -5.77 -4.56
C GLN A 287 -13.36 -5.79 -5.03
N TYR A 288 -12.58 -6.74 -4.50
CA TYR A 288 -11.19 -6.99 -4.87
C TYR A 288 -11.05 -8.36 -5.52
N VAL A 289 -10.30 -8.41 -6.64
CA VAL A 289 -9.82 -9.62 -7.29
C VAL A 289 -8.33 -9.42 -7.50
N LEU A 290 -7.50 -10.10 -6.71
CA LEU A 290 -6.08 -9.77 -6.58
C LEU A 290 -5.27 -10.09 -7.84
N GLU A 291 -5.78 -10.96 -8.73
CA GLU A 291 -5.21 -11.14 -10.06
C GLU A 291 -5.23 -9.83 -10.88
N ASN A 292 -6.25 -9.00 -10.69
CA ASN A 292 -6.34 -7.65 -11.28
C ASN A 292 -5.42 -6.62 -10.60
N TRP A 293 -4.66 -7.05 -9.60
CA TRP A 293 -3.58 -6.33 -8.92
C TRP A 293 -2.22 -6.98 -9.19
N GLY A 294 -2.17 -7.90 -10.15
CA GLY A 294 -0.97 -8.65 -10.48
C GLY A 294 -0.48 -9.59 -9.38
N LEU A 295 -1.34 -9.96 -8.42
CA LEU A 295 -0.99 -10.83 -7.31
C LEU A 295 -1.66 -12.20 -7.48
N SER A 296 -0.87 -13.27 -7.46
CA SER A 296 -1.32 -14.63 -7.75
C SER A 296 -0.88 -15.63 -6.68
N ALA A 297 -1.72 -16.64 -6.44
CA ALA A 297 -1.39 -17.79 -5.60
C ALA A 297 -0.42 -18.78 -6.28
N GLN A 298 -0.34 -18.77 -7.60
CA GLN A 298 0.51 -19.67 -8.39
C GLN A 298 1.94 -19.16 -8.53
N GLU A 299 2.14 -17.85 -8.42
CA GLU A 299 3.45 -17.23 -8.55
C GLU A 299 4.19 -17.17 -7.21
N LYS A 300 5.47 -17.53 -7.21
CA LYS A 300 6.30 -17.46 -6.01
C LYS A 300 6.94 -16.09 -5.88
N ALA A 301 6.78 -15.49 -4.71
CA ALA A 301 7.37 -14.20 -4.34
C ALA A 301 8.67 -14.35 -3.54
N ILE A 302 8.80 -15.46 -2.79
CA ILE A 302 9.95 -15.73 -1.91
C ILE A 302 10.42 -17.20 -2.08
N PRO A 303 11.69 -17.50 -1.75
CA PRO A 303 12.17 -18.89 -1.71
C PRO A 303 11.39 -19.74 -0.72
N VAL A 304 11.14 -21.00 -1.08
CA VAL A 304 10.43 -21.95 -0.21
C VAL A 304 11.39 -22.45 0.86
N LEU A 305 11.15 -22.10 2.11
CA LEU A 305 11.66 -22.83 3.25
C LEU A 305 10.46 -23.49 3.95
N PRO A 306 10.43 -24.81 4.16
CA PRO A 306 9.31 -25.44 4.87
C PRO A 306 9.29 -24.97 6.33
N MET A 307 8.10 -24.72 6.85
CA MET A 307 7.91 -24.59 8.29
C MET A 307 8.39 -25.87 8.95
N THR A 308 9.39 -25.77 9.81
CA THR A 308 9.78 -26.88 10.67
C THR A 308 8.88 -26.86 11.89
N SER A 309 8.26 -28.01 12.22
CA SER A 309 7.66 -28.23 13.52
C SER A 309 8.82 -28.18 14.55
N SER A 310 9.04 -27.01 15.12
CA SER A 310 9.89 -26.91 16.28
C SER A 310 9.06 -27.26 17.51
N ASP A 311 9.53 -28.23 18.25
CA ASP A 311 9.02 -28.74 19.53
C ASP A 311 8.63 -27.68 20.54
#